data_6eddd5c09a7ae2e91214cb6886197b5d
#
_entry.id   6eddd5c09a7ae2e91214cb6886197b5d
#
_cell.length_a   1.000
_cell.length_b   1.000
_cell.length_c   1.000
_cell.angle_alpha   90.00
_cell.angle_beta   90.00
_cell.angle_gamma   90.00
#
_symmetry.space_group_name_H-M   'P 1'
#
loop_
_entity.id
_entity.type
_entity.pdbx_description
1 polymer ?
#
loop_
_entity_poly.entity_id
_entity_poly.type
_entity_poly.pdbx_seq_one_letter_code
_entity_poly.pdbx_strand_id
1 'polypeptide(L)'
;MRIMLEVGLLGTCLLACSQEPEMDTGDDDGDGLTNSEEEELGTDPSNPDTDGDGYTDAEERHAGTDPADSESVIYIGGWPYNMDKDSMDDPGWDSVAEVGAMLPRYTALDQHGESVDLYDFAGRGVPMVLDMGTIWCEPCKGMAAYLSDGDLSHVEEWAWWRSDYEGLHEMVRDGELLWVTVLFSTSESSGPADQEDAASWDEAYPNPVIPVLADSELLLYDWIGVQSYPVLNLFGEDLVLEIYSDGGPYEVLGVIGDMLASD
;
A
#
# COMPACT_ATOMS: atom_id res chain seq x y z
N MET A 1 69.27 -47.77 -33.62
CA MET A 1 69.45 -46.72 -32.62
C MET A 1 68.94 -45.47 -33.24
N ARG A 2 67.66 -45.09 -32.99
CA ARG A 2 66.98 -43.91 -33.53
C ARG A 2 66.53 -43.07 -32.35
N ILE A 3 67.03 -41.88 -32.30
CA ILE A 3 66.69 -40.81 -31.32
C ILE A 3 65.46 -40.15 -31.87
N MET A 4 64.32 -40.14 -31.10
CA MET A 4 63.15 -39.33 -31.38
C MET A 4 63.29 -38.03 -30.61
N LEU A 5 63.20 -36.93 -31.33
CA LEU A 5 63.10 -35.56 -30.81
C LEU A 5 61.60 -35.28 -30.53
N GLU A 6 61.27 -35.06 -29.30
CA GLU A 6 59.96 -34.49 -28.95
C GLU A 6 60.03 -32.98 -29.02
N VAL A 7 59.16 -32.40 -29.86
CA VAL A 7 58.94 -30.96 -29.93
C VAL A 7 57.84 -30.61 -28.97
N GLY A 8 58.21 -29.93 -27.88
CA GLY A 8 57.26 -29.38 -26.92
C GLY A 8 56.57 -28.15 -27.51
N LEU A 9 55.24 -28.24 -27.63
CA LEU A 9 54.36 -27.11 -27.97
C LEU A 9 54.10 -26.29 -26.71
N LEU A 10 54.69 -25.10 -26.57
CA LEU A 10 54.32 -24.12 -25.55
C LEU A 10 52.98 -23.47 -25.95
N GLY A 11 51.91 -23.91 -25.30
CA GLY A 11 50.64 -23.23 -25.36
C GLY A 11 50.68 -21.96 -24.52
N THR A 12 50.69 -20.80 -25.16
CA THR A 12 50.46 -19.51 -24.53
C THR A 12 48.98 -19.41 -24.17
N CYS A 13 48.69 -19.57 -22.88
CA CYS A 13 47.35 -19.26 -22.31
C CYS A 13 47.24 -17.76 -22.23
N LEU A 14 46.50 -17.16 -23.16
CA LEU A 14 46.02 -15.76 -23.04
C LEU A 14 44.96 -15.73 -21.96
N LEU A 15 45.32 -15.33 -20.75
CA LEU A 15 44.37 -14.89 -19.76
C LEU A 15 43.73 -13.62 -20.31
N ALA A 16 42.52 -13.73 -20.85
CA ALA A 16 41.63 -12.61 -21.03
C ALA A 16 41.22 -12.16 -19.63
N CYS A 17 41.88 -11.11 -19.15
CA CYS A 17 41.40 -10.37 -17.97
C CYS A 17 40.10 -9.69 -18.41
N SER A 18 38.97 -10.28 -18.09
CA SER A 18 37.69 -9.55 -18.11
C SER A 18 37.79 -8.51 -16.97
N GLN A 19 38.07 -7.29 -17.28
CA GLN A 19 37.83 -6.16 -16.37
C GLN A 19 36.31 -6.17 -16.17
N GLU A 20 35.87 -6.45 -14.94
CA GLU A 20 34.55 -6.05 -14.53
C GLU A 20 34.46 -4.54 -14.66
N PRO A 21 33.35 -3.97 -15.13
CA PRO A 21 33.20 -2.52 -15.18
C PRO A 21 33.44 -1.97 -13.77
N GLU A 22 34.37 -1.04 -13.64
CA GLU A 22 34.53 -0.30 -12.38
C GLU A 22 33.22 0.49 -12.21
N MET A 23 32.49 0.21 -11.11
CA MET A 23 31.30 0.98 -10.78
C MET A 23 31.75 2.43 -10.50
N ASP A 24 31.13 3.37 -11.17
CA ASP A 24 31.32 4.78 -10.90
C ASP A 24 30.68 5.11 -9.55
N THR A 25 31.51 5.48 -8.58
CA THR A 25 31.07 5.86 -7.24
C THR A 25 31.00 7.38 -7.09
N GLY A 26 31.05 8.12 -8.19
CA GLY A 26 30.78 9.55 -8.24
C GLY A 26 29.30 9.81 -7.94
N ASP A 27 29.00 10.98 -7.47
CA ASP A 27 27.67 11.53 -7.25
C ASP A 27 27.77 12.96 -7.81
N ASP A 28 27.38 13.12 -9.09
CA ASP A 28 27.70 14.33 -9.84
C ASP A 28 26.73 15.47 -9.57
N ASP A 29 25.50 15.19 -9.16
CA ASP A 29 24.47 16.18 -8.82
C ASP A 29 24.26 16.37 -7.31
N GLY A 30 24.74 15.41 -6.50
CA GLY A 30 24.79 15.53 -5.04
C GLY A 30 23.50 15.17 -4.34
N ASP A 31 22.64 14.36 -4.96
CA ASP A 31 21.36 13.93 -4.37
C ASP A 31 21.53 12.78 -3.37
N GLY A 32 22.64 12.04 -3.45
CA GLY A 32 22.97 10.91 -2.57
C GLY A 32 22.99 9.55 -3.25
N LEU A 33 22.63 9.46 -4.55
CA LEU A 33 22.88 8.29 -5.39
C LEU A 33 24.25 8.41 -6.05
N THR A 34 24.85 7.27 -6.36
CA THR A 34 26.03 7.26 -7.23
C THR A 34 25.61 7.22 -8.70
N ASN A 35 26.44 7.79 -9.59
CA ASN A 35 26.19 7.76 -11.03
C ASN A 35 25.87 6.32 -11.55
N SER A 36 26.48 5.29 -10.95
CA SER A 36 26.19 3.90 -11.31
C SER A 36 24.82 3.43 -10.83
N GLU A 37 24.35 3.89 -9.67
CA GLU A 37 23.01 3.57 -9.17
C GLU A 37 21.95 4.24 -10.02
N GLU A 38 22.19 5.46 -10.45
CA GLU A 38 21.31 6.21 -11.33
C GLU A 38 21.23 5.59 -12.73
N GLU A 39 22.38 5.14 -13.30
CA GLU A 39 22.35 4.38 -14.54
C GLU A 39 21.52 3.08 -14.43
N GLU A 40 21.51 2.42 -13.26
CA GLU A 40 20.69 1.22 -13.01
C GLU A 40 19.21 1.57 -12.85
N LEU A 41 18.88 2.73 -12.29
CA LEU A 41 17.51 3.23 -12.13
C LEU A 41 16.96 3.83 -13.43
N GLY A 42 17.85 4.27 -14.33
CA GLY A 42 17.47 4.96 -15.59
C GLY A 42 17.31 6.46 -15.42
N THR A 43 17.85 7.03 -14.35
CA THR A 43 17.87 8.47 -14.07
C THR A 43 19.08 9.18 -14.69
N ASP A 44 19.13 10.50 -14.59
CA ASP A 44 20.20 11.36 -15.15
C ASP A 44 21.21 11.75 -14.06
N PRO A 45 22.44 11.19 -14.02
CA PRO A 45 23.46 11.46 -13.01
C PRO A 45 23.90 12.93 -12.85
N SER A 46 23.36 13.82 -13.59
CA SER A 46 23.63 15.26 -13.52
C SER A 46 22.40 16.09 -13.11
N ASN A 47 21.28 15.42 -12.80
CA ASN A 47 20.02 16.06 -12.45
C ASN A 47 19.40 15.38 -11.23
N PRO A 48 19.44 15.99 -10.04
CA PRO A 48 19.01 15.38 -8.78
C PRO A 48 17.49 15.05 -8.69
N ASP A 49 16.70 15.45 -9.69
CA ASP A 49 15.25 15.25 -9.81
C ASP A 49 15.02 15.03 -11.32
N THR A 50 15.12 13.75 -11.73
CA THR A 50 15.17 13.39 -13.15
C THR A 50 13.86 13.69 -13.87
N ASP A 51 12.72 13.46 -13.24
CA ASP A 51 11.39 13.62 -13.86
C ASP A 51 10.74 14.98 -13.56
N GLY A 52 11.28 15.72 -12.58
CA GLY A 52 10.89 17.10 -12.30
C GLY A 52 9.61 17.24 -11.45
N ASP A 53 9.27 16.22 -10.66
CA ASP A 53 8.09 16.22 -9.81
C ASP A 53 8.29 16.93 -8.45
N GLY A 54 9.54 17.20 -8.07
CA GLY A 54 9.95 17.95 -6.88
C GLY A 54 10.55 17.10 -5.76
N TYR A 55 10.65 15.79 -5.94
CA TYR A 55 11.44 14.89 -5.10
C TYR A 55 12.77 14.58 -5.79
N THR A 56 13.79 14.23 -5.02
CA THR A 56 15.06 13.79 -5.63
C THR A 56 15.00 12.29 -5.92
N ASP A 57 15.77 11.84 -6.93
CA ASP A 57 15.86 10.43 -7.31
C ASP A 57 16.21 9.54 -6.09
N ALA A 58 17.04 10.04 -5.16
CA ALA A 58 17.38 9.37 -3.92
C ALA A 58 16.20 9.28 -2.93
N GLU A 59 15.39 10.33 -2.81
CA GLU A 59 14.19 10.33 -1.96
C GLU A 59 13.17 9.31 -2.46
N GLU A 60 12.96 9.28 -3.77
CA GLU A 60 12.03 8.34 -4.41
C GLU A 60 12.49 6.89 -4.31
N ARG A 61 13.78 6.62 -4.59
CA ARG A 61 14.35 5.29 -4.36
C ARG A 61 14.16 4.82 -2.91
N HIS A 62 14.30 5.73 -1.95
CA HIS A 62 14.11 5.42 -0.53
C HIS A 62 12.64 5.14 -0.21
N ALA A 63 11.72 5.88 -0.80
CA ALA A 63 10.28 5.70 -0.67
C ALA A 63 9.76 4.47 -1.44
N GLY A 64 10.50 4.01 -2.45
CA GLY A 64 10.13 2.91 -3.33
C GLY A 64 9.24 3.34 -4.48
N THR A 65 9.28 4.62 -4.85
CA THR A 65 8.66 5.21 -6.04
C THR A 65 9.62 5.15 -7.24
N ASP A 66 9.15 5.49 -8.44
CA ASP A 66 9.93 5.48 -9.67
C ASP A 66 10.48 6.88 -9.96
N PRO A 67 11.80 7.11 -9.83
CA PRO A 67 12.39 8.45 -9.99
C PRO A 67 12.47 8.92 -11.45
N ALA A 68 11.96 8.15 -12.39
CA ALA A 68 11.88 8.55 -13.81
C ALA A 68 10.43 8.76 -14.29
N ASP A 69 9.44 8.70 -13.37
CA ASP A 69 8.02 8.83 -13.67
C ASP A 69 7.35 9.86 -12.74
N SER A 70 7.14 11.06 -13.19
CA SER A 70 6.50 12.15 -12.43
C SER A 70 5.04 11.89 -12.00
N GLU A 71 4.46 10.77 -12.38
CA GLU A 71 3.17 10.30 -11.87
C GLU A 71 3.34 9.32 -10.69
N SER A 72 4.57 8.90 -10.40
CA SER A 72 4.95 8.08 -9.26
C SER A 72 5.18 8.98 -8.05
N VAL A 73 4.27 8.97 -7.07
CA VAL A 73 4.26 9.97 -6.00
C VAL A 73 4.69 9.41 -4.66
N ILE A 74 5.39 10.23 -3.86
CA ILE A 74 5.59 9.99 -2.43
C ILE A 74 4.42 10.62 -1.68
N TYR A 75 3.52 9.79 -1.14
CA TYR A 75 2.36 10.28 -0.41
C TYR A 75 2.75 10.99 0.90
N ILE A 76 2.14 12.14 1.19
CA ILE A 76 2.33 12.89 2.46
C ILE A 76 2.03 12.00 3.66
N GLY A 77 1.01 11.14 3.56
CA GLY A 77 0.65 10.18 4.59
C GLY A 77 1.62 9.00 4.73
N GLY A 78 2.60 8.87 3.85
CA GLY A 78 3.55 7.75 3.84
C GLY A 78 2.93 6.44 3.36
N TRP A 79 1.86 6.51 2.56
CA TRP A 79 1.21 5.33 1.99
C TRP A 79 2.14 4.59 1.05
N PRO A 80 1.96 3.27 0.88
CA PRO A 80 2.76 2.53 -0.08
C PRO A 80 2.49 3.00 -1.52
N TYR A 81 3.48 2.86 -2.38
CA TYR A 81 3.35 3.01 -3.82
C TYR A 81 3.71 1.69 -4.53
N ASN A 82 2.96 1.30 -5.54
CA ASN A 82 3.19 0.09 -6.33
C ASN A 82 3.52 0.46 -7.77
N MET A 83 4.79 0.35 -8.15
CA MET A 83 5.29 0.63 -9.50
C MET A 83 4.66 -0.27 -10.57
N ASP A 84 4.14 -1.44 -10.18
CA ASP A 84 3.54 -2.42 -11.09
C ASP A 84 2.01 -2.26 -11.22
N LYS A 85 1.40 -1.29 -10.53
CA LYS A 85 -0.08 -1.12 -10.47
C LYS A 85 -0.75 -0.99 -11.83
N ASP A 86 -0.11 -0.34 -12.80
CA ASP A 86 -0.63 -0.15 -14.14
C ASP A 86 -0.57 -1.41 -15.00
N SER A 87 0.17 -2.43 -14.57
CA SER A 87 0.21 -3.74 -15.19
C SER A 87 -0.79 -4.74 -14.58
N MET A 88 -1.45 -4.38 -13.50
CA MET A 88 -2.45 -5.21 -12.84
C MET A 88 -3.74 -5.27 -13.64
N ASP A 89 -4.45 -6.41 -13.57
CA ASP A 89 -5.77 -6.54 -14.18
C ASP A 89 -6.79 -5.66 -13.44
N ASP A 90 -7.61 -4.92 -14.18
CA ASP A 90 -8.75 -4.17 -13.65
C ASP A 90 -10.06 -4.80 -14.14
N PRO A 91 -10.86 -5.42 -13.26
CA PRO A 91 -12.13 -6.03 -13.63
C PRO A 91 -13.22 -4.99 -14.00
N GLY A 92 -13.02 -3.72 -13.63
CA GLY A 92 -14.00 -2.64 -13.79
C GLY A 92 -15.21 -2.75 -12.87
N TRP A 93 -15.98 -1.69 -12.81
CA TRP A 93 -17.12 -1.51 -11.89
C TRP A 93 -18.38 -2.31 -12.26
N ASP A 94 -18.41 -2.94 -13.45
CA ASP A 94 -19.48 -3.88 -13.83
C ASP A 94 -19.31 -5.28 -13.19
N SER A 95 -18.18 -5.52 -12.47
CA SER A 95 -17.94 -6.72 -11.69
C SER A 95 -18.80 -6.76 -10.43
N VAL A 96 -18.89 -7.92 -9.81
CA VAL A 96 -19.68 -8.12 -8.58
C VAL A 96 -18.73 -8.44 -7.42
N ALA A 97 -18.92 -7.79 -6.27
CA ALA A 97 -18.16 -8.10 -5.07
C ALA A 97 -18.59 -9.47 -4.53
N GLU A 98 -17.72 -10.46 -4.68
CA GLU A 98 -17.86 -11.80 -4.14
C GLU A 98 -16.48 -12.37 -3.79
N VAL A 99 -16.42 -13.37 -2.93
CA VAL A 99 -15.13 -14.02 -2.59
C VAL A 99 -14.46 -14.54 -3.86
N GLY A 100 -13.21 -14.15 -4.07
CA GLY A 100 -12.42 -14.42 -5.27
C GLY A 100 -12.50 -13.34 -6.34
N ALA A 101 -13.33 -12.29 -6.17
CA ALA A 101 -13.33 -11.13 -7.06
C ALA A 101 -12.12 -10.22 -6.74
N MET A 102 -11.48 -9.72 -7.78
CA MET A 102 -10.46 -8.68 -7.66
C MET A 102 -11.15 -7.32 -7.44
N LEU A 103 -10.56 -6.47 -6.58
CA LEU A 103 -11.01 -5.10 -6.36
C LEU A 103 -10.92 -4.32 -7.69
N PRO A 104 -11.98 -3.62 -8.15
CA PRO A 104 -11.87 -2.68 -9.25
C PRO A 104 -10.90 -1.55 -8.88
N ARG A 105 -10.13 -1.06 -9.86
CA ARG A 105 -9.20 0.04 -9.60
C ARG A 105 -9.97 1.25 -9.05
N TYR A 106 -9.55 1.72 -7.89
CA TYR A 106 -10.22 2.80 -7.18
C TYR A 106 -9.22 3.84 -6.71
N THR A 107 -9.53 5.09 -7.04
CA THR A 107 -8.73 6.25 -6.65
C THR A 107 -9.64 7.25 -5.96
N ALA A 108 -9.21 7.77 -4.82
CA ALA A 108 -9.97 8.78 -4.06
C ALA A 108 -9.02 9.75 -3.35
N LEU A 109 -9.56 10.92 -2.97
CA LEU A 109 -8.81 11.85 -2.13
C LEU A 109 -8.74 11.34 -0.70
N ASP A 110 -7.54 11.40 -0.13
CA ASP A 110 -7.28 11.08 1.27
C ASP A 110 -7.45 12.29 2.20
N GLN A 111 -7.16 12.12 3.49
CA GLN A 111 -7.20 13.15 4.52
C GLN A 111 -6.25 14.33 4.25
N HIS A 112 -5.19 14.13 3.45
CA HIS A 112 -4.21 15.16 3.08
C HIS A 112 -4.58 15.89 1.77
N GLY A 113 -5.62 15.39 1.07
CA GLY A 113 -6.07 15.91 -0.21
C GLY A 113 -5.30 15.34 -1.40
N GLU A 114 -4.57 14.23 -1.19
CA GLU A 114 -3.86 13.51 -2.23
C GLU A 114 -4.74 12.44 -2.87
N SER A 115 -4.51 12.17 -4.14
CA SER A 115 -5.24 11.14 -4.90
C SER A 115 -4.57 9.80 -4.68
N VAL A 116 -5.12 8.98 -3.79
CA VAL A 116 -4.60 7.65 -3.43
C VAL A 116 -5.26 6.58 -4.27
N ASP A 117 -4.45 5.73 -4.89
CA ASP A 117 -4.89 4.55 -5.65
C ASP A 117 -4.81 3.30 -4.77
N LEU A 118 -5.92 2.57 -4.61
CA LEU A 118 -5.90 1.34 -3.80
C LEU A 118 -4.98 0.25 -4.37
N TYR A 119 -4.63 0.30 -5.66
CA TYR A 119 -3.66 -0.62 -6.25
C TYR A 119 -2.23 -0.39 -5.76
N ASP A 120 -1.95 0.74 -5.12
CA ASP A 120 -0.68 1.00 -4.45
C ASP A 120 -0.45 0.12 -3.22
N PHE A 121 -1.50 -0.47 -2.68
CA PHE A 121 -1.44 -1.38 -1.54
C PHE A 121 -1.18 -2.84 -1.91
N ALA A 122 -1.21 -3.18 -3.21
CA ALA A 122 -0.95 -4.54 -3.68
C ALA A 122 0.53 -4.94 -3.56
N GLY A 123 0.78 -6.26 -3.48
CA GLY A 123 2.14 -6.82 -3.51
C GLY A 123 2.97 -6.60 -2.25
N ARG A 124 2.34 -6.26 -1.12
CA ARG A 124 3.05 -5.96 0.14
C ARG A 124 3.31 -7.19 1.02
N GLY A 125 2.87 -8.37 0.60
CA GLY A 125 3.06 -9.61 1.35
C GLY A 125 2.14 -9.76 2.56
N VAL A 126 1.21 -8.82 2.77
CA VAL A 126 0.25 -8.81 3.88
C VAL A 126 -1.15 -8.48 3.35
N PRO A 127 -2.22 -8.97 4.01
CA PRO A 127 -3.58 -8.66 3.60
C PRO A 127 -3.98 -7.22 3.90
N MET A 128 -5.06 -6.76 3.26
CA MET A 128 -5.63 -5.43 3.45
C MET A 128 -7.08 -5.51 3.90
N VAL A 129 -7.43 -4.77 4.96
CA VAL A 129 -8.82 -4.52 5.35
C VAL A 129 -9.31 -3.23 4.71
N LEU A 130 -10.44 -3.31 4.02
CA LEU A 130 -11.22 -2.16 3.60
C LEU A 130 -12.33 -1.95 4.63
N ASP A 131 -12.22 -0.89 5.43
CA ASP A 131 -13.17 -0.49 6.47
C ASP A 131 -14.08 0.62 5.94
N MET A 132 -15.33 0.27 5.66
CA MET A 132 -16.30 1.23 5.14
C MET A 132 -17.22 1.74 6.24
N GLY A 133 -17.21 3.05 6.41
CA GLY A 133 -17.93 3.72 7.48
C GLY A 133 -18.53 5.06 7.09
N THR A 134 -19.18 5.68 8.06
CA THR A 134 -19.75 7.02 7.94
C THR A 134 -19.38 7.86 9.15
N ILE A 135 -19.32 9.18 8.99
CA ILE A 135 -18.94 10.11 10.07
C ILE A 135 -19.92 10.15 11.25
N TRP A 136 -21.12 9.63 11.11
CA TRP A 136 -22.14 9.58 12.16
C TRP A 136 -22.29 8.18 12.81
N CYS A 137 -21.56 7.18 12.32
CA CYS A 137 -21.62 5.81 12.81
C CYS A 137 -20.81 5.65 14.10
N GLU A 138 -21.46 5.54 15.24
CA GLU A 138 -20.76 5.42 16.53
C GLU A 138 -19.85 4.17 16.63
N PRO A 139 -20.28 2.96 16.14
CA PRO A 139 -19.35 1.82 16.12
C PRO A 139 -18.13 2.03 15.24
N CYS A 140 -18.28 2.77 14.10
CA CYS A 140 -17.13 3.10 13.22
C CYS A 140 -16.14 4.04 13.94
N LYS A 141 -16.65 5.04 14.67
CA LYS A 141 -15.85 5.93 15.51
C LYS A 141 -15.11 5.18 16.60
N GLY A 142 -15.78 4.20 17.22
CA GLY A 142 -15.15 3.34 18.23
C GLY A 142 -13.99 2.55 17.65
N MET A 143 -14.14 1.96 16.47
CA MET A 143 -13.05 1.26 15.77
C MET A 143 -11.90 2.21 15.44
N ALA A 144 -12.19 3.36 14.86
CA ALA A 144 -11.18 4.35 14.50
C ALA A 144 -10.41 4.86 15.73
N ALA A 145 -11.12 5.16 16.84
CA ALA A 145 -10.48 5.59 18.09
C ALA A 145 -9.56 4.50 18.67
N TYR A 146 -10.03 3.24 18.68
CA TYR A 146 -9.21 2.11 19.12
C TYR A 146 -7.97 1.92 18.24
N LEU A 147 -8.11 2.02 16.92
CA LEU A 147 -6.97 1.94 16.00
C LEU A 147 -6.01 3.13 16.14
N SER A 148 -6.50 4.29 16.62
CA SER A 148 -5.68 5.47 16.87
C SER A 148 -4.80 5.34 18.11
N ASP A 149 -5.35 4.88 19.25
CA ASP A 149 -4.64 4.94 20.55
C ASP A 149 -4.52 3.59 21.28
N GLY A 150 -5.16 2.53 20.78
CA GLY A 150 -5.15 1.20 21.39
C GLY A 150 -6.00 1.05 22.64
N ASP A 151 -6.82 2.05 23.01
CA ASP A 151 -7.65 1.97 24.21
C ASP A 151 -8.91 1.13 23.93
N LEU A 152 -8.98 -0.03 24.58
CA LEU A 152 -10.08 -0.98 24.46
C LEU A 152 -11.45 -0.41 24.88
N SER A 153 -11.46 0.64 25.70
CA SER A 153 -12.71 1.27 26.14
C SER A 153 -13.54 1.85 24.98
N HIS A 154 -12.92 2.05 23.80
CA HIS A 154 -13.63 2.50 22.61
C HIS A 154 -14.46 1.40 21.94
N VAL A 155 -14.09 0.13 22.14
CA VAL A 155 -14.66 -1.01 21.41
C VAL A 155 -15.28 -2.10 22.29
N GLU A 156 -14.88 -2.24 23.55
CA GLU A 156 -15.29 -3.35 24.43
C GLU A 156 -16.81 -3.41 24.73
N GLU A 157 -17.53 -2.31 24.60
CA GLU A 157 -18.98 -2.26 24.79
C GLU A 157 -19.80 -2.72 23.56
N TRP A 158 -19.13 -2.82 22.39
CA TRP A 158 -19.82 -3.22 21.17
C TRP A 158 -20.00 -4.73 21.08
N ALA A 159 -21.18 -5.17 20.68
CA ALA A 159 -21.56 -6.59 20.63
C ALA A 159 -20.72 -7.43 19.64
N TRP A 160 -20.03 -6.78 18.69
CA TRP A 160 -19.13 -7.43 17.72
C TRP A 160 -17.69 -7.55 18.22
N TRP A 161 -17.30 -6.85 19.33
CA TRP A 161 -15.96 -6.92 19.87
C TRP A 161 -15.76 -8.19 20.74
N ARG A 162 -14.57 -8.75 20.67
CA ARG A 162 -14.13 -9.89 21.47
C ARG A 162 -12.69 -9.68 21.93
N SER A 163 -12.31 -10.25 23.05
CA SER A 163 -10.94 -10.15 23.57
C SER A 163 -9.89 -10.80 22.65
N ASP A 164 -10.30 -11.66 21.73
CA ASP A 164 -9.42 -12.28 20.73
C ASP A 164 -8.88 -11.25 19.73
N TYR A 165 -9.42 -10.02 19.71
CA TYR A 165 -9.05 -8.94 18.77
C TYR A 165 -8.16 -7.88 19.41
N GLU A 166 -7.77 -8.03 20.68
CA GLU A 166 -7.02 -7.00 21.44
C GLU A 166 -5.67 -6.60 20.80
N GLY A 167 -5.06 -7.49 19.99
CA GLY A 167 -3.82 -7.20 19.24
C GLY A 167 -3.99 -6.48 17.90
N LEU A 168 -5.23 -6.17 17.48
CA LEU A 168 -5.48 -5.59 16.15
C LEU A 168 -4.79 -4.23 15.97
N HIS A 169 -4.80 -3.35 17.01
CA HIS A 169 -4.14 -2.06 16.94
C HIS A 169 -2.64 -2.20 16.64
N GLU A 170 -1.96 -3.12 17.33
CA GLU A 170 -0.54 -3.39 17.14
C GLU A 170 -0.27 -3.99 15.74
N MET A 171 -1.09 -4.94 15.31
CA MET A 171 -0.97 -5.58 13.99
C MET A 171 -1.04 -4.56 12.85
N VAL A 172 -1.97 -3.60 12.94
CA VAL A 172 -2.10 -2.52 11.94
C VAL A 172 -0.93 -1.54 12.05
N ARG A 173 -0.58 -1.09 13.27
CA ARG A 173 0.54 -0.16 13.50
C ARG A 173 1.88 -0.70 13.00
N ASP A 174 2.11 -2.00 13.17
CA ASP A 174 3.38 -2.66 12.82
C ASP A 174 3.40 -3.12 11.34
N GLY A 175 2.32 -2.88 10.59
CA GLY A 175 2.22 -3.15 9.14
C GLY A 175 2.03 -4.64 8.80
N GLU A 176 1.60 -5.44 9.75
CA GLU A 176 1.28 -6.87 9.55
C GLU A 176 -0.10 -7.06 8.91
N LEU A 177 -0.92 -6.02 8.97
CA LEU A 177 -2.22 -5.90 8.33
C LEU A 177 -2.38 -4.46 7.81
N LEU A 178 -2.61 -4.29 6.52
CA LEU A 178 -2.95 -2.99 5.96
C LEU A 178 -4.41 -2.66 6.30
N TRP A 179 -4.67 -1.41 6.64
CA TRP A 179 -6.02 -0.93 6.95
C TRP A 179 -6.30 0.35 6.18
N VAL A 180 -7.40 0.37 5.43
CA VAL A 180 -7.86 1.55 4.70
C VAL A 180 -9.27 1.87 5.16
N THR A 181 -9.48 3.06 5.69
CA THR A 181 -10.82 3.56 6.03
C THR A 181 -11.41 4.31 4.84
N VAL A 182 -12.64 3.96 4.46
CA VAL A 182 -13.39 4.62 3.39
C VAL A 182 -14.68 5.18 3.95
N LEU A 183 -14.80 6.50 3.90
CA LEU A 183 -16.00 7.21 4.28
C LEU A 183 -16.90 7.41 3.05
N PHE A 184 -18.17 7.01 3.14
CA PHE A 184 -19.11 7.13 2.02
C PHE A 184 -20.32 8.02 2.30
N SER A 185 -20.48 8.56 3.51
CA SER A 185 -21.58 9.48 3.82
C SER A 185 -21.22 10.47 4.92
N THR A 186 -21.55 11.74 4.71
CA THR A 186 -21.35 12.84 5.67
C THR A 186 -22.37 12.84 6.79
N SER A 187 -23.63 12.46 6.48
CA SER A 187 -24.74 12.35 7.46
C SER A 187 -25.85 11.52 6.86
N GLU A 188 -26.80 11.09 7.71
CA GLU A 188 -28.00 10.31 7.27
C GLU A 188 -28.80 10.96 6.12
N SER A 189 -28.50 12.20 5.73
CA SER A 189 -29.31 12.96 4.76
C SER A 189 -28.52 13.90 3.83
N SER A 190 -27.20 14.00 3.88
CA SER A 190 -26.46 15.06 3.20
C SER A 190 -25.61 14.64 1.98
N GLY A 191 -25.60 13.37 1.61
CA GLY A 191 -24.89 12.90 0.41
C GLY A 191 -23.58 12.17 0.70
N PRO A 192 -22.77 11.90 -0.33
CA PRO A 192 -21.50 11.20 -0.19
C PRO A 192 -20.49 12.01 0.61
N ALA A 193 -19.51 11.32 1.22
CA ALA A 193 -18.39 11.95 1.90
C ALA A 193 -17.48 12.67 0.90
N ASP A 194 -16.78 13.69 1.38
CA ASP A 194 -15.79 14.43 0.63
C ASP A 194 -14.43 14.48 1.37
N GLN A 195 -13.46 15.14 0.78
CA GLN A 195 -12.11 15.26 1.34
C GLN A 195 -12.09 15.98 2.70
N GLU A 196 -12.99 16.96 2.95
CA GLU A 196 -13.09 17.66 4.24
C GLU A 196 -13.59 16.70 5.34
N ASP A 197 -14.46 15.75 5.00
CA ASP A 197 -14.90 14.67 5.91
C ASP A 197 -13.75 13.74 6.27
N ALA A 198 -12.91 13.34 5.28
CA ALA A 198 -11.73 12.52 5.52
C ALA A 198 -10.71 13.22 6.42
N ALA A 199 -10.42 14.51 6.17
CA ALA A 199 -9.53 15.31 6.99
C ALA A 199 -10.07 15.48 8.43
N SER A 200 -11.37 15.72 8.58
CA SER A 200 -12.04 15.85 9.89
C SER A 200 -12.02 14.54 10.68
N TRP A 201 -12.14 13.41 9.99
CA TRP A 201 -12.03 12.09 10.61
C TRP A 201 -10.63 11.84 11.15
N ASP A 202 -9.58 12.13 10.35
CA ASP A 202 -8.20 11.99 10.77
C ASP A 202 -7.84 12.94 11.93
N GLU A 203 -8.35 14.19 11.93
CA GLU A 203 -8.17 15.11 13.07
C GLU A 203 -8.77 14.52 14.35
N ALA A 204 -9.89 13.82 14.26
CA ALA A 204 -10.57 13.22 15.41
C ALA A 204 -9.95 11.89 15.87
N TYR A 205 -9.42 11.10 14.94
CA TYR A 205 -8.87 9.76 15.16
C TYR A 205 -7.54 9.60 14.42
N PRO A 206 -6.49 10.36 14.78
CA PRO A 206 -5.24 10.39 14.04
C PRO A 206 -4.54 9.02 14.04
N ASN A 207 -4.16 8.56 12.85
CA ASN A 207 -3.40 7.33 12.69
C ASN A 207 -2.41 7.46 11.53
N PRO A 208 -1.09 7.39 11.78
CA PRO A 208 -0.08 7.65 10.76
C PRO A 208 0.10 6.52 9.73
N VAL A 209 -0.64 5.41 9.87
CA VAL A 209 -0.52 4.25 8.96
C VAL A 209 -1.85 3.89 8.28
N ILE A 210 -2.94 4.64 8.57
CA ILE A 210 -4.26 4.38 8.00
C ILE A 210 -4.67 5.53 7.08
N PRO A 211 -4.74 5.33 5.76
CA PRO A 211 -5.38 6.30 4.88
C PRO A 211 -6.89 6.34 5.13
N VAL A 212 -7.43 7.54 5.13
CA VAL A 212 -8.86 7.81 5.21
C VAL A 212 -9.30 8.40 3.88
N LEU A 213 -10.05 7.64 3.11
CA LEU A 213 -10.49 8.01 1.77
C LEU A 213 -11.96 8.44 1.77
N ALA A 214 -12.33 9.32 0.85
CA ALA A 214 -13.71 9.74 0.65
C ALA A 214 -14.30 9.11 -0.62
N ASP A 215 -15.29 8.21 -0.48
CA ASP A 215 -16.02 7.62 -1.60
C ASP A 215 -17.10 8.59 -2.11
N SER A 216 -16.63 9.68 -2.73
CA SER A 216 -17.48 10.79 -3.17
C SER A 216 -18.41 10.44 -4.33
N GLU A 217 -18.11 9.38 -5.08
CA GLU A 217 -18.92 8.87 -6.18
C GLU A 217 -19.73 7.63 -5.79
N LEU A 218 -19.59 7.13 -4.55
CA LEU A 218 -20.22 5.92 -4.03
C LEU A 218 -19.88 4.63 -4.81
N LEU A 219 -18.73 4.58 -5.44
CA LEU A 219 -18.32 3.45 -6.27
C LEU A 219 -18.07 2.19 -5.44
N LEU A 220 -17.28 2.32 -4.37
CA LEU A 220 -17.04 1.20 -3.43
C LEU A 220 -18.31 0.83 -2.67
N TYR A 221 -19.08 1.84 -2.22
CA TYR A 221 -20.35 1.62 -1.53
C TYR A 221 -21.31 0.77 -2.38
N ASP A 222 -21.49 1.13 -3.65
CA ASP A 222 -22.39 0.41 -4.56
C ASP A 222 -21.84 -0.96 -4.94
N TRP A 223 -20.52 -1.09 -5.16
CA TRP A 223 -19.88 -2.35 -5.51
C TRP A 223 -19.96 -3.38 -4.39
N ILE A 224 -19.65 -2.99 -3.14
CA ILE A 224 -19.79 -3.82 -1.93
C ILE A 224 -21.27 -4.08 -1.62
N GLY A 225 -22.17 -3.14 -1.94
CA GLY A 225 -23.58 -3.24 -1.64
C GLY A 225 -23.87 -3.09 -0.15
N VAL A 226 -23.25 -2.11 0.50
CA VAL A 226 -23.26 -1.89 1.97
C VAL A 226 -24.68 -1.80 2.54
N GLN A 227 -24.97 -2.64 3.54
CA GLN A 227 -26.29 -2.72 4.21
C GLN A 227 -26.27 -2.24 5.66
N SER A 228 -25.13 -2.32 6.35
CA SER A 228 -24.95 -1.87 7.73
C SER A 228 -23.48 -1.51 8.02
N TYR A 229 -23.16 -0.85 9.13
CA TYR A 229 -21.84 -0.27 9.43
C TYR A 229 -21.36 -0.63 10.85
N PRO A 230 -20.03 -0.68 11.10
CA PRO A 230 -18.96 -0.71 10.08
C PRO A 230 -19.06 -1.96 9.21
N VAL A 231 -18.60 -1.88 7.98
CA VAL A 231 -18.46 -3.03 7.10
C VAL A 231 -16.98 -3.24 6.83
N LEU A 232 -16.48 -4.43 7.14
CA LEU A 232 -15.11 -4.81 6.88
C LEU A 232 -15.06 -5.86 5.77
N ASN A 233 -14.17 -5.65 4.81
CA ASN A 233 -13.86 -6.62 3.78
C ASN A 233 -12.35 -6.90 3.79
N LEU A 234 -11.95 -8.16 3.69
CA LEU A 234 -10.54 -8.57 3.70
C LEU A 234 -10.11 -8.95 2.28
N PHE A 235 -9.04 -8.33 1.85
CA PHE A 235 -8.36 -8.61 0.58
C PHE A 235 -7.00 -9.24 0.84
N GLY A 236 -6.61 -10.20 -0.01
CA GLY A 236 -5.26 -10.71 -0.07
C GLY A 236 -4.26 -9.66 -0.59
N GLU A 237 -2.99 -10.01 -0.56
CA GLU A 237 -1.92 -9.12 -1.06
C GLU A 237 -2.06 -8.75 -2.54
N ASP A 238 -2.82 -9.51 -3.31
CA ASP A 238 -3.14 -9.31 -4.72
C ASP A 238 -4.45 -8.55 -4.96
N LEU A 239 -5.05 -7.98 -3.90
CA LEU A 239 -6.34 -7.30 -3.90
C LEU A 239 -7.51 -8.19 -4.34
N VAL A 240 -7.39 -9.50 -4.20
CA VAL A 240 -8.51 -10.43 -4.35
C VAL A 240 -9.29 -10.51 -3.04
N LEU A 241 -10.60 -10.38 -3.12
CA LEU A 241 -11.51 -10.40 -1.96
C LEU A 241 -11.55 -11.81 -1.34
N GLU A 242 -11.00 -11.95 -0.15
CA GLU A 242 -10.95 -13.21 0.60
C GLU A 242 -12.13 -13.38 1.54
N ILE A 243 -12.54 -12.30 2.21
CA ILE A 243 -13.72 -12.28 3.08
C ILE A 243 -14.60 -11.12 2.65
N TYR A 244 -15.79 -11.47 2.19
CA TYR A 244 -16.82 -10.51 1.77
C TYR A 244 -17.85 -10.30 2.89
N SER A 245 -18.19 -9.04 3.14
CA SER A 245 -19.34 -8.66 3.96
C SER A 245 -20.04 -7.45 3.35
N ASP A 246 -21.36 -7.46 3.34
CA ASP A 246 -22.21 -6.31 3.02
C ASP A 246 -22.77 -5.64 4.30
N GLY A 247 -22.49 -6.20 5.47
CA GLY A 247 -23.01 -5.69 6.73
C GLY A 247 -22.37 -6.24 7.98
N GLY A 248 -21.51 -5.46 8.58
CA GLY A 248 -20.87 -5.75 9.87
C GLY A 248 -19.41 -6.21 9.76
N PRO A 249 -18.71 -6.22 10.89
CA PRO A 249 -17.29 -6.53 10.94
C PRO A 249 -16.99 -7.99 11.32
N TYR A 250 -17.99 -8.83 11.55
CA TYR A 250 -17.86 -10.11 12.27
C TYR A 250 -16.95 -11.12 11.60
N GLU A 251 -17.08 -11.30 10.28
CA GLU A 251 -16.35 -12.30 9.51
C GLU A 251 -14.87 -11.96 9.45
N VAL A 252 -14.56 -10.70 9.16
CA VAL A 252 -13.18 -10.21 9.06
C VAL A 252 -12.50 -10.22 10.43
N LEU A 253 -13.18 -9.70 11.47
CA LEU A 253 -12.62 -9.75 12.83
C LEU A 253 -12.41 -11.18 13.33
N GLY A 254 -13.26 -12.13 12.92
CA GLY A 254 -13.06 -13.54 13.23
C GLY A 254 -11.74 -14.09 12.65
N VAL A 255 -11.43 -13.75 11.40
CA VAL A 255 -10.15 -14.14 10.76
C VAL A 255 -8.96 -13.44 11.40
N ILE A 256 -9.08 -12.14 11.74
CA ILE A 256 -8.05 -11.40 12.46
C ILE A 256 -7.75 -12.05 13.83
N GLY A 257 -8.78 -12.45 14.58
CA GLY A 257 -8.59 -13.17 15.84
C GLY A 257 -7.85 -14.51 15.67
N ASP A 258 -8.10 -15.23 14.57
CA ASP A 258 -7.37 -16.46 14.24
C ASP A 258 -5.91 -16.17 13.86
N MET A 259 -5.63 -15.06 13.15
CA MET A 259 -4.27 -14.60 12.83
C MET A 259 -3.50 -14.28 14.11
N LEU A 260 -4.08 -13.47 15.01
CA LEU A 260 -3.49 -13.09 16.29
C LEU A 260 -3.23 -14.28 17.22
N ALA A 261 -4.03 -15.35 17.13
CA ALA A 261 -3.83 -16.57 17.91
C ALA A 261 -2.71 -17.48 17.38
N SER A 262 -2.23 -17.22 16.17
CA SER A 262 -1.21 -18.04 15.47
C SER A 262 0.22 -17.57 15.73
N ASP A 263 0.40 -16.37 16.27
CA ASP A 263 1.67 -15.74 16.65
C ASP A 263 1.96 -15.98 18.15
#